data_7ed8b0a930a7ca88bc7a49821ea177e8
#
_entry.id   7ed8b0a930a7ca88bc7a49821ea177e8
#
_cell.length_a   1.000
_cell.length_b   1.000
_cell.length_c   1.000
_cell.angle_alpha   90.00
_cell.angle_beta   90.00
_cell.angle_gamma   90.00
#
_symmetry.space_group_name_H-M   'P 1'
#
loop_
_entity.id
_entity.type
_entity.pdbx_description
1 polymer ?
#
loop_
_entity_poly.entity_id
_entity_poly.type
_entity_poly.pdbx_seq_one_letter_code
_entity_poly.pdbx_strand_id
1 'polypeptide(L)'
;GKIDKHERTADGRILINLKGLTRFSINNEIENNKKYREFNVNYEEFKGDMMFGENEIKKDLLKKLTEDSTKFFNQQGMLINWQEFSRLKNFQQIFTLAMISPFSVAEKQKLLECPNLNEVAEVLHEMIKFGFYESQNDKNSIQ
;
A
#
# COMPACT_ATOMS: atom_id res chain seq x y z
N GLY A 1 -4.71 -10.27 -10.71
CA GLY A 1 -3.32 -10.72 -10.61
C GLY A 1 -3.02 -11.89 -11.55
N LYS A 2 -1.74 -12.23 -11.65
CA LYS A 2 -1.27 -13.38 -12.44
C LYS A 2 -0.39 -14.25 -11.54
N ILE A 3 -0.53 -15.58 -11.65
CA ILE A 3 0.41 -16.52 -11.03
C ILE A 3 1.71 -16.46 -11.85
N ASP A 4 2.78 -16.00 -11.23
CA ASP A 4 4.10 -15.88 -11.85
C ASP A 4 4.90 -17.17 -11.69
N LYS A 5 4.87 -17.75 -10.48
CA LYS A 5 5.50 -19.03 -10.16
C LYS A 5 4.61 -19.84 -9.25
N HIS A 6 4.73 -21.17 -9.35
CA HIS A 6 4.14 -22.09 -8.38
C HIS A 6 5.11 -23.25 -8.12
N GLU A 7 5.11 -23.74 -6.89
CA GLU A 7 5.95 -24.85 -6.45
C GLU A 7 5.16 -25.72 -5.48
N ARG A 8 5.31 -27.05 -5.61
CA ARG A 8 4.72 -27.99 -4.66
C ARG A 8 5.76 -28.34 -3.60
N THR A 9 5.42 -28.08 -2.35
CA THR A 9 6.26 -28.44 -1.20
C THR A 9 6.20 -29.91 -0.88
N ALA A 10 7.18 -30.42 -0.13
CA ALA A 10 7.25 -31.84 0.24
C ALA A 10 6.06 -32.31 1.09
N ASP A 11 5.38 -31.41 1.80
CA ASP A 11 4.19 -31.67 2.58
C ASP A 11 2.87 -31.57 1.78
N GLY A 12 2.97 -31.41 0.45
CA GLY A 12 1.84 -31.40 -0.48
C GLY A 12 1.15 -30.04 -0.66
N ARG A 13 1.59 -28.96 0.03
CA ARG A 13 1.09 -27.61 -0.20
C ARG A 13 1.61 -27.05 -1.52
N ILE A 14 0.90 -26.06 -2.03
CA ILE A 14 1.31 -25.32 -3.23
C ILE A 14 1.65 -23.89 -2.82
N LEU A 15 2.93 -23.53 -2.98
CA LEU A 15 3.38 -22.15 -2.88
C LEU A 15 3.14 -21.48 -4.22
N ILE A 16 2.51 -20.31 -4.20
CA ILE A 16 2.27 -19.52 -5.41
C ILE A 16 2.85 -18.12 -5.22
N ASN A 17 3.45 -17.60 -6.28
CA ASN A 17 3.86 -16.20 -6.36
C ASN A 17 2.85 -15.47 -7.24
N LEU A 18 2.12 -14.50 -6.67
CA LEU A 18 1.14 -13.71 -7.38
C LEU A 18 1.72 -12.34 -7.74
N LYS A 19 1.70 -12.01 -9.03
CA LYS A 19 2.02 -10.67 -9.51
C LYS A 19 0.73 -9.87 -9.66
N GLY A 20 0.62 -8.73 -8.96
CA GLY A 20 -0.44 -7.76 -9.17
C GLY A 20 -0.35 -7.18 -10.59
N LEU A 21 -1.48 -6.99 -11.26
CA LEU A 21 -1.55 -6.38 -12.58
C LEU A 21 -2.28 -5.04 -12.53
N THR A 22 -3.49 -5.04 -11.98
CA THR A 22 -4.35 -3.87 -11.83
C THR A 22 -5.33 -4.10 -10.71
N ARG A 23 -5.82 -3.04 -10.12
CA ARG A 23 -6.94 -3.03 -9.18
C ARG A 23 -8.25 -3.14 -9.95
N PHE A 24 -9.33 -3.40 -9.26
CA PHE A 24 -10.68 -3.46 -9.81
C PHE A 24 -11.70 -3.19 -8.72
N SER A 25 -12.87 -2.68 -9.13
CA SER A 25 -14.05 -2.54 -8.26
C SER A 25 -14.94 -3.77 -8.42
N ILE A 26 -15.50 -4.28 -7.33
CA ILE A 26 -16.46 -5.40 -7.35
C ILE A 26 -17.86 -4.85 -7.55
N ASN A 27 -18.54 -5.29 -8.60
CA ASN A 27 -19.94 -4.91 -8.84
C ASN A 27 -20.90 -5.82 -8.07
N ASN A 28 -20.80 -7.12 -8.30
CA ASN A 28 -21.65 -8.13 -7.65
C ASN A 28 -20.99 -9.51 -7.69
N GLU A 29 -21.41 -10.36 -6.76
CA GLU A 29 -21.05 -11.77 -6.76
C GLU A 29 -21.92 -12.55 -7.76
N ILE A 30 -21.31 -13.50 -8.44
CA ILE A 30 -22.00 -14.40 -9.37
C ILE A 30 -22.33 -15.68 -8.60
N GLU A 31 -23.63 -15.98 -8.47
CA GLU A 31 -24.06 -17.26 -7.91
C GLU A 31 -23.62 -18.42 -8.80
N ASN A 32 -22.92 -19.39 -8.24
CA ASN A 32 -22.48 -20.59 -8.94
C ASN A 32 -22.33 -21.78 -7.98
N ASN A 33 -22.19 -22.98 -8.54
CA ASN A 33 -22.01 -24.22 -7.78
C ASN A 33 -20.53 -24.63 -7.64
N LYS A 34 -19.58 -23.72 -7.93
CA LYS A 34 -18.15 -23.98 -7.85
C LYS A 34 -17.66 -23.90 -6.40
N LYS A 35 -16.52 -24.50 -6.13
CA LYS A 35 -15.87 -24.44 -4.81
C LYS A 35 -15.16 -23.11 -4.53
N TYR A 36 -15.26 -22.13 -5.43
CA TYR A 36 -14.67 -20.80 -5.33
C TYR A 36 -15.70 -19.74 -5.73
N ARG A 37 -15.53 -18.54 -5.19
CA ARG A 37 -16.40 -17.39 -5.46
C ARG A 37 -15.98 -16.72 -6.77
N GLU A 38 -16.97 -16.23 -7.51
CA GLU A 38 -16.78 -15.44 -8.73
C GLU A 38 -17.47 -14.09 -8.60
N PHE A 39 -16.90 -13.08 -9.19
CA PHE A 39 -17.40 -11.69 -9.12
C PHE A 39 -17.37 -11.04 -10.49
N ASN A 40 -18.38 -10.24 -10.79
CA ASN A 40 -18.33 -9.25 -11.85
C ASN A 40 -17.52 -8.07 -11.35
N VAL A 41 -16.52 -7.67 -12.12
CA VAL A 41 -15.58 -6.60 -11.74
C VAL A 41 -15.51 -5.53 -12.81
N ASN A 42 -15.15 -4.30 -12.39
CA ASN A 42 -14.92 -3.16 -13.26
C ASN A 42 -13.48 -2.68 -13.10
N TYR A 43 -12.79 -2.40 -14.20
CA TYR A 43 -11.41 -1.93 -14.24
C TYR A 43 -11.29 -0.44 -14.61
N GLU A 44 -12.41 0.23 -14.94
CA GLU A 44 -12.39 1.60 -15.51
C GLU A 44 -11.66 2.60 -14.62
N GLU A 45 -11.92 2.56 -13.31
CA GLU A 45 -11.32 3.47 -12.32
C GLU A 45 -9.81 3.29 -12.18
N PHE A 46 -9.30 2.09 -12.49
CA PHE A 46 -7.92 1.71 -12.28
C PHE A 46 -7.13 1.45 -13.57
N LYS A 47 -7.59 1.96 -14.71
CA LYS A 47 -6.86 1.84 -15.99
C LYS A 47 -5.42 2.35 -15.93
N GLY A 48 -5.17 3.35 -15.08
CA GLY A 48 -3.84 3.91 -14.84
C GLY A 48 -2.85 2.93 -14.18
N ASP A 49 -3.32 1.87 -13.55
CA ASP A 49 -2.45 0.90 -12.88
C ASP A 49 -1.51 0.16 -13.83
N MET A 50 -1.91 -0.01 -15.09
CA MET A 50 -1.06 -0.64 -16.12
C MET A 50 0.11 0.26 -16.55
N MET A 51 0.04 1.55 -16.23
CA MET A 51 1.06 2.56 -16.56
C MET A 51 1.92 2.95 -15.36
N PHE A 52 1.90 2.16 -14.27
CA PHE A 52 2.75 2.39 -13.08
C PHE A 52 4.23 2.42 -13.46
N GLY A 53 4.83 3.56 -13.34
CA GLY A 53 6.23 3.85 -13.66
C GLY A 53 6.40 5.12 -14.52
N GLU A 54 5.35 5.56 -15.20
CA GLU A 54 5.34 6.79 -15.99
C GLU A 54 4.71 7.98 -15.25
N ASN A 55 3.94 7.73 -14.17
CA ASN A 55 3.33 8.80 -13.38
C ASN A 55 4.38 9.47 -12.49
N GLU A 56 4.82 10.64 -12.90
CA GLU A 56 5.69 11.48 -12.09
C GLU A 56 4.93 11.93 -10.83
N ILE A 57 5.47 11.55 -9.69
CA ILE A 57 5.01 12.12 -8.42
C ILE A 57 5.61 13.51 -8.25
N LYS A 58 4.85 14.42 -7.66
CA LYS A 58 5.35 15.75 -7.28
C LYS A 58 6.55 15.58 -6.34
N LYS A 59 7.73 16.03 -6.76
CA LYS A 59 8.98 15.86 -5.99
C LYS A 59 8.89 16.40 -4.57
N ASP A 60 8.23 17.56 -4.39
CA ASP A 60 8.05 18.17 -3.08
C ASP A 60 7.16 17.34 -2.17
N LEU A 61 6.14 16.67 -2.71
CA LEU A 61 5.26 15.78 -1.96
C LEU A 61 6.04 14.56 -1.48
N LEU A 62 6.79 13.90 -2.36
CA LEU A 62 7.60 12.74 -1.99
C LEU A 62 8.64 13.08 -0.94
N LYS A 63 9.30 14.25 -1.05
CA LYS A 63 10.28 14.71 -0.07
C LYS A 63 9.62 14.90 1.30
N LYS A 64 8.51 15.64 1.39
CA LYS A 64 7.77 15.86 2.63
C LYS A 64 7.29 14.53 3.24
N LEU A 65 6.72 13.65 2.42
CA LEU A 65 6.28 12.32 2.85
C LEU A 65 7.43 11.54 3.47
N THR A 66 8.61 11.52 2.84
CA THR A 66 9.78 10.79 3.35
C THR A 66 10.30 11.39 4.67
N GLU A 67 10.36 12.72 4.76
CA GLU A 67 10.81 13.41 5.97
C GLU A 67 9.89 13.15 7.17
N ASP A 68 8.57 13.24 6.97
CA ASP A 68 7.60 13.01 8.04
C ASP A 68 7.47 11.52 8.37
N SER A 69 7.59 10.63 7.37
CA SER A 69 7.69 9.19 7.61
C SER A 69 8.89 8.83 8.47
N THR A 70 10.03 9.46 8.23
CA THR A 70 11.24 9.21 9.04
C THR A 70 11.00 9.54 10.51
N LYS A 71 10.36 10.68 10.80
CA LYS A 71 10.01 11.07 12.17
C LYS A 71 9.01 10.09 12.79
N PHE A 72 7.95 9.75 12.04
CA PHE A 72 6.90 8.83 12.48
C PHE A 72 7.46 7.45 12.83
N PHE A 73 8.22 6.82 11.93
CA PHE A 73 8.77 5.50 12.18
C PHE A 73 9.80 5.47 13.30
N ASN A 74 10.64 6.51 13.41
CA ASN A 74 11.55 6.63 14.55
C ASN A 74 10.80 6.72 15.88
N GLN A 75 9.69 7.45 15.93
CA GLN A 75 8.85 7.57 17.12
C GLN A 75 8.19 6.24 17.49
N GLN A 76 7.84 5.42 16.50
CA GLN A 76 7.30 4.06 16.68
C GLN A 76 8.38 3.02 17.03
N GLY A 77 9.65 3.42 17.11
CA GLY A 77 10.76 2.50 17.35
C GLY A 77 11.09 1.58 16.18
N MET A 78 10.61 1.90 14.99
CA MET A 78 10.86 1.10 13.78
C MET A 78 12.15 1.54 13.10
N LEU A 79 13.07 0.60 12.88
CA LEU A 79 14.33 0.85 12.19
C LEU A 79 14.16 0.58 10.68
N ILE A 80 14.31 1.64 9.89
CA ILE A 80 14.23 1.58 8.42
C ILE A 80 15.59 1.96 7.85
N ASN A 81 16.09 1.18 6.89
CA ASN A 81 17.27 1.55 6.12
C ASN A 81 16.90 2.56 5.04
N TRP A 82 16.90 3.84 5.41
CA TRP A 82 16.55 4.96 4.52
C TRP A 82 17.46 5.08 3.31
N GLN A 83 18.72 4.61 3.41
CA GLN A 83 19.66 4.61 2.28
C GLN A 83 19.21 3.60 1.20
N GLU A 84 18.85 2.39 1.58
CA GLU A 84 18.30 1.40 0.65
C GLU A 84 16.92 1.83 0.15
N PHE A 85 16.08 2.39 1.02
CA PHE A 85 14.76 2.92 0.67
C PHE A 85 14.86 3.99 -0.43
N SER A 86 15.80 4.92 -0.35
CA SER A 86 15.98 5.99 -1.34
C SER A 86 16.39 5.49 -2.74
N ARG A 87 16.87 4.25 -2.87
CA ARG A 87 17.21 3.61 -4.15
C ARG A 87 15.99 3.05 -4.88
N LEU A 88 14.87 2.91 -4.18
CA LEU A 88 13.63 2.45 -4.77
C LEU A 88 13.06 3.49 -5.74
N LYS A 89 12.31 3.05 -6.74
CA LYS A 89 11.52 3.95 -7.58
C LYS A 89 10.43 4.65 -6.76
N ASN A 90 10.03 5.85 -7.14
CA ASN A 90 9.09 6.66 -6.39
C ASN A 90 7.81 5.90 -5.98
N PHE A 91 7.20 5.18 -6.90
CA PHE A 91 6.00 4.38 -6.60
C PHE A 91 6.28 3.26 -5.59
N GLN A 92 7.46 2.63 -5.67
CA GLN A 92 7.86 1.60 -4.72
C GLN A 92 8.06 2.19 -3.32
N GLN A 93 8.64 3.40 -3.21
CA GLN A 93 8.78 4.10 -1.94
C GLN A 93 7.42 4.31 -1.28
N ILE A 94 6.43 4.83 -2.03
CA ILE A 94 5.08 5.10 -1.52
C ILE A 94 4.40 3.81 -1.05
N PHE A 95 4.37 2.79 -1.88
CA PHE A 95 3.74 1.52 -1.51
C PHE A 95 4.47 0.81 -0.36
N THR A 96 5.80 0.91 -0.29
CA THR A 96 6.56 0.37 0.85
C THR A 96 6.14 1.06 2.14
N LEU A 97 6.09 2.40 2.17
CA LEU A 97 5.62 3.14 3.34
C LEU A 97 4.19 2.76 3.73
N ALA A 98 3.27 2.66 2.76
CA ALA A 98 1.89 2.27 3.01
C ALA A 98 1.78 0.85 3.62
N MET A 99 2.61 -0.09 3.14
CA MET A 99 2.61 -1.47 3.63
C MET A 99 3.17 -1.61 5.03
N ILE A 100 4.32 -0.97 5.32
CA ILE A 100 5.02 -1.10 6.61
C ILE A 100 4.40 -0.25 7.71
N SER A 101 3.62 0.78 7.37
CA SER A 101 2.92 1.61 8.35
C SER A 101 1.95 0.78 9.19
N PRO A 102 1.88 1.02 10.51
CA PRO A 102 1.02 0.29 11.44
C PRO A 102 -0.45 0.74 11.34
N PHE A 103 -0.93 0.93 10.13
CA PHE A 103 -2.30 1.32 9.84
C PHE A 103 -3.26 0.14 9.98
N SER A 104 -4.49 0.43 10.35
CA SER A 104 -5.60 -0.51 10.36
C SER A 104 -5.92 -1.02 8.94
N VAL A 105 -6.67 -2.11 8.86
CA VAL A 105 -7.13 -2.67 7.57
C VAL A 105 -7.97 -1.65 6.80
N ALA A 106 -8.85 -0.89 7.50
CA ALA A 106 -9.68 0.13 6.88
C ALA A 106 -8.86 1.29 6.29
N GLU A 107 -7.81 1.73 6.99
CA GLU A 107 -6.91 2.76 6.50
C GLU A 107 -6.10 2.29 5.29
N LYS A 108 -5.58 1.05 5.31
CA LYS A 108 -4.90 0.45 4.16
C LYS A 108 -5.84 0.27 2.96
N GLN A 109 -7.11 -0.06 3.22
CA GLN A 109 -8.13 -0.13 2.19
C GLN A 109 -8.39 1.24 1.56
N LYS A 110 -8.47 2.31 2.35
CA LYS A 110 -8.60 3.69 1.85
C LYS A 110 -7.46 4.06 0.90
N LEU A 111 -6.21 3.69 1.24
CA LEU A 111 -5.06 3.92 0.35
C LEU A 111 -5.18 3.12 -0.97
N LEU A 112 -5.71 1.90 -0.89
CA LEU A 112 -5.92 1.05 -2.07
C LEU A 112 -6.99 1.62 -3.01
N GLU A 113 -7.96 2.36 -2.49
CA GLU A 113 -9.06 2.97 -3.25
C GLU A 113 -8.66 4.29 -3.95
N CYS A 114 -7.54 4.90 -3.59
CA CYS A 114 -7.07 6.12 -4.24
C CYS A 114 -6.82 5.89 -5.74
N PRO A 115 -7.37 6.69 -6.65
CA PRO A 115 -7.35 6.44 -8.09
C PRO A 115 -5.96 6.54 -8.72
N ASN A 116 -5.06 7.35 -8.15
CA ASN A 116 -3.72 7.59 -8.70
C ASN A 116 -2.65 7.71 -7.62
N LEU A 117 -1.38 7.63 -8.04
CA LEU A 117 -0.23 7.60 -7.14
C LEU A 117 -0.06 8.90 -6.33
N ASN A 118 -0.40 10.06 -6.88
CA ASN A 118 -0.31 11.33 -6.15
C ASN A 118 -1.33 11.36 -5.00
N GLU A 119 -2.56 10.92 -5.23
CA GLU A 119 -3.57 10.82 -4.18
C GLU A 119 -3.20 9.79 -3.12
N VAL A 120 -2.64 8.63 -3.49
CA VAL A 120 -2.08 7.69 -2.52
C VAL A 120 -1.05 8.37 -1.63
N ALA A 121 -0.12 9.14 -2.22
CA ALA A 121 0.92 9.82 -1.47
C ALA A 121 0.38 10.94 -0.58
N GLU A 122 -0.61 11.70 -1.04
CA GLU A 122 -1.26 12.78 -0.26
C GLU A 122 -1.99 12.18 0.96
N VAL A 123 -2.84 11.18 0.73
CA VAL A 123 -3.59 10.50 1.82
C VAL A 123 -2.64 9.81 2.79
N LEU A 124 -1.61 9.11 2.29
CA LEU A 124 -0.59 8.48 3.13
C LEU A 124 0.15 9.50 3.99
N HIS A 125 0.49 10.65 3.42
CA HIS A 125 1.16 11.73 4.16
C HIS A 125 0.29 12.29 5.28
N GLU A 126 -1.00 12.51 5.02
CA GLU A 126 -1.96 12.95 6.05
C GLU A 126 -2.08 11.93 7.19
N MET A 127 -2.19 10.64 6.86
CA MET A 127 -2.27 9.56 7.85
C MET A 127 -1.02 9.46 8.72
N ILE A 128 0.17 9.58 8.12
CA ILE A 128 1.45 9.59 8.84
C ILE A 128 1.54 10.79 9.78
N LYS A 129 1.14 11.98 9.32
CA LYS A 129 1.11 13.16 10.17
C LYS A 129 0.14 12.99 11.33
N PHE A 130 -1.04 12.50 11.08
CA PHE A 130 -2.04 12.26 12.12
C PHE A 130 -1.51 11.28 13.17
N GLY A 131 -1.01 10.12 12.78
CA GLY A 131 -0.44 9.14 13.68
C GLY A 131 0.79 9.64 14.46
N PHE A 132 1.59 10.52 13.85
CA PHE A 132 2.70 11.19 14.56
C PHE A 132 2.19 12.08 15.70
N TYR A 133 1.13 12.88 15.47
CA TYR A 133 0.57 13.76 16.49
C TYR A 133 -0.18 13.00 17.59
N GLU A 134 -0.94 11.95 17.26
CA GLU A 134 -1.62 11.11 18.26
C GLU A 134 -0.60 10.50 19.23
N SER A 135 0.47 9.91 18.70
CA SER A 135 1.52 9.32 19.54
C SER A 135 2.25 10.31 20.44
N GLN A 136 2.25 11.60 20.12
CA GLN A 136 2.79 12.64 20.98
C GLN A 136 1.82 12.96 22.14
N ASN A 137 0.52 13.02 21.87
CA ASN A 137 -0.49 13.32 22.88
C ASN A 137 -0.58 12.21 23.92
N ASP A 138 -0.49 10.96 23.54
CA ASP A 138 -0.50 9.81 24.45
C ASP A 138 0.71 9.84 25.43
N LYS A 139 1.87 10.25 24.95
CA LYS A 139 3.06 10.42 25.81
C LYS A 139 2.94 11.56 26.83
N ASN A 140 2.21 12.60 26.49
CA ASN A 140 1.99 13.75 27.36
C ASN A 140 0.87 13.54 28.38
N SER A 141 -0.02 12.55 28.17
CA SER A 141 -1.12 12.23 29.11
C SER A 141 -0.74 11.22 30.20
N ILE A 142 0.49 10.71 30.19
CA ILE A 142 0.99 9.72 31.18
C ILE A 142 1.94 10.39 32.21
N GLN A 143 1.99 11.71 32.28
CA GLN A 143 2.74 12.42 33.33
C GLN A 143 1.84 12.94 34.44
#